data_357f931d4ae526d4c94c8416f106af0d
#
_entry.id   357f931d4ae526d4c94c8416f106af0d
#
_cell.length_a   1.000
_cell.length_b   1.000
_cell.length_c   1.000
_cell.angle_alpha   90.00
_cell.angle_beta   90.00
_cell.angle_gamma   90.00
#
_symmetry.space_group_name_H-M   'P 1'
#
loop_
_entity.id
_entity.type
_entity.pdbx_description
1 polymer ?
#
loop_
_entity_poly.entity_id
_entity_poly.type
_entity_poly.pdbx_seq_one_letter_code
_entity_poly.pdbx_strand_id
1 'polypeptide(L)'
;MTSREGATMVAHEKSIWFGCMLAACLFVLLLAGCGDVSESGSSQRAQPSKTNPPTKTAERHAARGEPANCKRTQPDMLGPFYEPGAPVRTSVGSGYVLSGAVLAAEECKPISNAHIEFWLANPRGDYDDAHRATVFAGERGRYRLESNVPVSYGGRPPHIHVRVRAPGYEELVTQHYPERGQRKANFDLVLLAE
;
A
#
# COMPACT_ATOMS: atom_id res chain seq x y z
N MET A 1 -50.44 -18.97 -40.23
CA MET A 1 -50.74 -19.69 -38.98
C MET A 1 -49.65 -19.24 -38.02
N THR A 2 -49.74 -18.13 -37.36
CA THR A 2 -50.45 -17.79 -36.08
C THR A 2 -50.10 -18.71 -34.90
N SER A 3 -49.31 -18.14 -33.98
CA SER A 3 -49.45 -18.09 -32.53
C SER A 3 -48.13 -17.53 -31.97
N ARG A 4 -47.97 -16.42 -31.44
CA ARG A 4 -48.35 -15.61 -30.27
C ARG A 4 -48.37 -16.39 -28.93
N GLU A 5 -47.79 -15.71 -27.98
CA GLU A 5 -47.92 -15.74 -26.49
C GLU A 5 -46.70 -16.34 -25.79
N GLY A 6 -46.15 -15.76 -24.75
CA GLY A 6 -46.60 -14.68 -23.89
C GLY A 6 -45.50 -14.26 -22.94
N ALA A 7 -45.54 -13.00 -22.64
CA ALA A 7 -44.70 -12.35 -21.63
C ALA A 7 -45.11 -12.80 -20.23
N THR A 8 -44.09 -13.04 -19.35
CA THR A 8 -44.35 -13.00 -17.92
C THR A 8 -43.30 -12.14 -17.23
N MET A 9 -43.69 -10.91 -16.95
CA MET A 9 -43.03 -10.06 -15.96
C MET A 9 -43.29 -10.65 -14.59
N VAL A 10 -42.25 -10.84 -13.82
CA VAL A 10 -42.35 -10.97 -12.38
C VAL A 10 -41.57 -9.84 -11.75
N ALA A 11 -42.31 -8.83 -11.31
CA ALA A 11 -41.86 -7.81 -10.40
C ALA A 11 -41.89 -8.39 -8.97
N HIS A 12 -40.83 -8.29 -8.22
CA HIS A 12 -40.82 -8.48 -6.76
C HIS A 12 -40.00 -7.35 -6.14
N GLU A 13 -40.65 -6.48 -5.71
CA GLU A 13 -41.06 -5.86 -4.44
C GLU A 13 -39.91 -5.55 -3.47
N LYS A 14 -39.83 -4.26 -3.23
CA LYS A 14 -38.99 -3.55 -2.25
C LYS A 14 -39.43 -3.92 -0.82
N SER A 15 -38.53 -4.38 0.00
CA SER A 15 -38.72 -4.35 1.46
C SER A 15 -37.82 -3.31 2.08
N ILE A 16 -38.46 -2.22 2.45
CA ILE A 16 -37.95 -1.15 3.29
C ILE A 16 -38.10 -1.64 4.75
N TRP A 17 -36.99 -1.77 5.47
CA TRP A 17 -37.02 -1.85 6.91
C TRP A 17 -36.39 -0.60 7.52
N PHE A 18 -37.27 0.30 7.91
CA PHE A 18 -37.00 1.35 8.91
C PHE A 18 -37.01 0.73 10.29
N GLY A 19 -35.92 0.81 10.99
CA GLY A 19 -35.82 0.45 12.42
C GLY A 19 -35.09 1.55 13.17
N CYS A 20 -35.90 2.50 13.65
CA CYS A 20 -35.51 3.55 14.57
C CYS A 20 -35.32 2.93 15.96
N MET A 21 -34.19 3.13 16.63
CA MET A 21 -34.11 3.11 18.09
C MET A 21 -33.05 4.08 18.60
N LEU A 22 -33.59 5.20 19.09
CA LEU A 22 -32.95 6.10 20.03
C LEU A 22 -32.79 5.37 21.38
N ALA A 23 -31.62 5.44 21.98
CA ALA A 23 -31.45 5.34 23.41
C ALA A 23 -30.35 6.28 23.87
N ALA A 24 -30.78 7.40 24.39
CA ALA A 24 -30.00 8.32 25.19
C ALA A 24 -29.73 7.71 26.56
N CYS A 25 -28.47 7.74 27.03
CA CYS A 25 -28.17 7.69 28.45
C CYS A 25 -27.13 8.75 28.80
N LEU A 26 -27.66 9.82 29.34
CA LEU A 26 -26.94 10.78 30.17
C LEU A 26 -26.50 10.06 31.46
N PHE A 27 -25.23 10.20 31.84
CA PHE A 27 -24.86 10.16 33.25
C PHE A 27 -23.86 11.27 33.54
N VAL A 28 -24.31 12.08 34.47
CA VAL A 28 -23.74 13.32 34.98
C VAL A 28 -23.04 13.01 36.31
N LEU A 29 -22.02 13.82 36.61
CA LEU A 29 -21.59 14.34 37.91
C LEU A 29 -20.48 13.64 38.68
N LEU A 30 -19.45 14.45 38.82
CA LEU A 30 -18.83 15.05 40.03
C LEU A 30 -17.96 14.14 40.90
N LEU A 31 -16.72 14.59 41.07
CA LEU A 31 -16.25 15.02 42.38
C LEU A 31 -14.89 15.76 42.23
N ALA A 32 -14.92 16.95 42.78
CA ALA A 32 -13.77 17.81 43.04
C ALA A 32 -12.90 17.24 44.17
N GLY A 33 -11.61 17.45 44.06
CA GLY A 33 -10.66 17.22 45.14
C GLY A 33 -9.57 18.30 45.07
N CYS A 34 -9.75 19.35 45.81
CA CYS A 34 -8.71 20.30 46.21
C CYS A 34 -7.78 19.64 47.23
N GLY A 35 -6.50 19.83 47.06
CA GLY A 35 -5.50 19.52 48.08
C GLY A 35 -4.37 20.52 47.98
N ASP A 36 -4.31 21.36 48.93
CA ASP A 36 -3.51 22.56 49.15
C ASP A 36 -2.09 22.24 49.72
N VAL A 37 -1.16 23.15 49.41
CA VAL A 37 -0.02 23.65 50.25
C VAL A 37 1.17 22.73 50.53
N SER A 38 2.36 23.12 50.07
CA SER A 38 3.38 23.68 50.94
C SER A 38 4.60 24.23 50.17
N GLU A 39 4.84 25.44 50.50
CA GLU A 39 5.96 26.30 50.27
C GLU A 39 7.26 25.74 50.87
N SER A 40 8.39 25.84 50.15
CA SER A 40 9.70 26.07 50.78
C SER A 40 10.66 26.66 49.74
N GLY A 41 11.01 27.87 49.97
CA GLY A 41 11.98 28.65 49.22
C GLY A 41 13.38 28.14 49.43
N SER A 42 14.21 28.34 48.40
CA SER A 42 15.63 28.50 48.57
C SER A 42 16.19 29.32 47.40
N SER A 43 16.50 30.56 47.71
CA SER A 43 17.22 31.52 46.92
C SER A 43 18.65 31.06 46.72
N GLN A 44 19.11 30.88 45.45
CA GLN A 44 20.55 30.87 45.16
C GLN A 44 20.81 31.64 43.86
N ARG A 45 21.23 32.84 44.07
CA ARG A 45 22.25 33.69 43.49
C ARG A 45 22.85 33.27 42.14
N ALA A 46 22.56 34.11 41.14
CA ALA A 46 23.19 34.13 39.84
C ALA A 46 24.71 34.28 39.92
N GLN A 47 25.46 33.43 39.22
CA GLN A 47 26.83 33.69 38.81
C GLN A 47 26.90 33.77 37.27
N PRO A 48 27.61 34.73 36.69
CA PRO A 48 27.79 34.81 35.27
C PRO A 48 28.81 33.80 34.79
N SER A 49 28.38 32.85 33.99
CA SER A 49 29.27 31.88 33.36
C SER A 49 29.67 32.35 31.95
N LYS A 50 30.93 32.37 31.78
CA LYS A 50 31.82 32.81 30.73
C LYS A 50 31.33 32.43 29.33
N THR A 51 31.37 33.44 28.44
CA THR A 51 31.38 33.36 27.01
C THR A 51 32.31 32.30 26.47
N ASN A 52 31.78 31.26 25.85
CA ASN A 52 32.53 30.36 25.00
C ASN A 52 32.64 30.94 23.58
N PRO A 53 33.82 30.82 22.95
CA PRO A 53 34.04 31.28 21.59
C PRO A 53 33.20 30.49 20.55
N PRO A 54 32.96 31.08 19.34
CA PRO A 54 32.15 30.45 18.33
C PRO A 54 32.81 29.17 17.85
N THR A 55 32.12 28.07 18.08
CA THR A 55 32.45 26.77 17.54
C THR A 55 32.42 26.84 16.03
N LYS A 56 33.54 26.53 15.42
CA LYS A 56 33.74 26.33 14.00
C LYS A 56 32.55 25.72 13.34
N THR A 57 32.04 26.40 12.30
CA THR A 57 31.21 25.83 11.25
C THR A 57 31.75 24.47 10.86
N ALA A 58 31.09 23.42 11.30
CA ALA A 58 31.32 22.11 10.76
C ALA A 58 30.80 22.14 9.31
N GLU A 59 31.74 22.35 8.39
CA GLU A 59 31.52 22.02 6.99
C GLU A 59 31.08 20.56 6.97
N ARG A 60 29.79 20.39 6.76
CA ARG A 60 29.26 19.09 6.35
C ARG A 60 29.94 18.73 5.04
N HIS A 61 31.04 18.02 5.10
CA HIS A 61 31.46 17.19 3.99
C HIS A 61 30.25 16.31 3.69
N ALA A 62 29.52 16.68 2.64
CA ALA A 62 28.70 15.74 1.93
C ALA A 62 29.65 14.62 1.51
N ALA A 63 29.68 13.54 2.27
CA ALA A 63 30.26 12.30 1.80
C ALA A 63 29.61 12.07 0.42
N ARG A 64 30.40 12.12 -0.64
CA ARG A 64 30.03 11.51 -1.90
C ARG A 64 29.89 10.04 -1.57
N GLY A 65 28.65 9.66 -1.18
CA GLY A 65 28.28 8.28 -1.08
C GLY A 65 28.54 7.67 -2.45
N GLU A 66 29.16 6.52 -2.46
CA GLU A 66 29.20 5.68 -3.65
C GLU A 66 27.78 5.61 -4.21
N PRO A 67 27.60 5.60 -5.56
CA PRO A 67 26.28 5.54 -6.15
C PRO A 67 25.53 4.38 -5.53
N ALA A 68 24.38 4.67 -4.92
CA ALA A 68 23.55 3.63 -4.34
C ALA A 68 23.17 2.66 -5.47
N ASN A 69 23.57 1.40 -5.32
CA ASN A 69 23.25 0.34 -6.27
C ASN A 69 22.12 -0.49 -5.68
N CYS A 70 20.95 -0.45 -6.30
CA CYS A 70 19.83 -1.24 -5.93
C CYS A 70 19.89 -2.62 -6.58
N LYS A 71 19.85 -3.66 -5.77
CA LYS A 71 19.81 -5.01 -6.30
C LYS A 71 18.55 -5.22 -7.15
N ARG A 72 18.74 -5.64 -8.40
CA ARG A 72 17.65 -6.02 -9.31
C ARG A 72 16.64 -6.93 -8.61
N THR A 73 15.34 -6.66 -8.79
CA THR A 73 14.29 -7.59 -8.40
C THR A 73 14.43 -8.87 -9.20
N GLN A 74 14.41 -10.01 -8.51
CA GLN A 74 14.56 -11.31 -9.18
C GLN A 74 13.33 -11.60 -10.04
N PRO A 75 13.52 -11.96 -11.33
CA PRO A 75 12.42 -12.43 -12.17
C PRO A 75 11.81 -13.72 -11.63
N ASP A 76 10.54 -13.91 -11.91
CA ASP A 76 9.80 -15.14 -11.65
C ASP A 76 8.86 -15.43 -12.84
N MET A 77 8.15 -16.55 -12.79
CA MET A 77 7.29 -16.97 -13.90
C MET A 77 6.07 -16.07 -14.09
N LEU A 78 5.70 -15.85 -15.35
CA LEU A 78 4.46 -15.15 -15.71
C LEU A 78 3.23 -15.96 -15.24
N GLY A 79 3.32 -17.28 -15.29
CA GLY A 79 2.20 -18.17 -15.00
C GLY A 79 1.19 -18.26 -16.16
N PRO A 80 0.22 -19.18 -16.06
CA PRO A 80 -0.71 -19.48 -17.16
C PRO A 80 -1.92 -18.54 -17.22
N PHE A 81 -2.10 -17.64 -16.25
CA PHE A 81 -3.31 -16.81 -16.11
C PHE A 81 -3.09 -15.33 -16.44
N TYR A 82 -1.95 -15.00 -17.03
CA TYR A 82 -1.76 -13.64 -17.50
C TYR A 82 -2.66 -13.36 -18.69
N GLU A 83 -3.37 -12.25 -18.63
CA GLU A 83 -4.12 -11.68 -19.75
C GLU A 83 -3.82 -10.19 -19.85
N PRO A 84 -3.53 -9.68 -21.06
CA PRO A 84 -3.22 -8.28 -21.26
C PRO A 84 -4.48 -7.40 -21.11
N GLY A 85 -4.25 -6.09 -20.83
CA GLY A 85 -5.35 -5.13 -20.83
C GLY A 85 -6.14 -5.07 -19.53
N ALA A 86 -5.55 -5.45 -18.42
CA ALA A 86 -6.15 -5.26 -17.10
C ALA A 86 -6.58 -3.81 -16.88
N PRO A 87 -7.78 -3.54 -16.30
CA PRO A 87 -8.28 -2.18 -16.12
C PRO A 87 -7.39 -1.36 -15.18
N VAL A 88 -7.32 -0.03 -15.44
CA VAL A 88 -6.58 0.91 -14.58
C VAL A 88 -7.34 1.09 -13.27
N ARG A 89 -6.81 0.60 -12.19
CA ARG A 89 -7.36 0.70 -10.83
C ARG A 89 -6.32 0.35 -9.78
N THR A 90 -6.50 0.82 -8.54
CA THR A 90 -5.60 0.60 -7.42
C THR A 90 -6.16 -0.38 -6.38
N SER A 91 -7.34 -0.94 -6.64
CA SER A 91 -7.98 -1.92 -5.77
C SER A 91 -8.63 -3.05 -6.59
N VAL A 92 -8.39 -4.28 -6.14
CA VAL A 92 -8.96 -5.54 -6.65
C VAL A 92 -9.49 -6.41 -5.50
N GLY A 93 -9.88 -5.80 -4.41
CA GLY A 93 -10.35 -6.45 -3.19
C GLY A 93 -9.90 -5.70 -1.95
N SER A 94 -10.00 -6.34 -0.80
CA SER A 94 -9.61 -5.74 0.48
C SER A 94 -8.91 -6.74 1.40
N GLY A 95 -8.14 -6.24 2.36
CA GLY A 95 -7.48 -7.03 3.39
C GLY A 95 -5.98 -7.22 3.22
N TYR A 96 -5.41 -6.86 2.06
CA TYR A 96 -3.97 -6.82 1.81
C TYR A 96 -3.57 -5.56 1.04
N VAL A 97 -2.44 -4.94 1.42
CA VAL A 97 -1.88 -3.78 0.72
C VAL A 97 -0.45 -4.08 0.29
N LEU A 98 -0.21 -4.05 -1.02
CA LEU A 98 1.11 -4.07 -1.61
C LEU A 98 1.49 -2.67 -2.07
N SER A 99 2.63 -2.16 -1.63
CA SER A 99 3.16 -0.85 -2.02
C SER A 99 4.66 -0.93 -2.23
N GLY A 100 5.23 0.07 -2.89
CA GLY A 100 6.66 0.14 -3.13
C GLY A 100 7.01 1.27 -4.08
N ALA A 101 8.21 1.20 -4.64
CA ALA A 101 8.68 2.08 -5.70
C ALA A 101 9.23 1.26 -6.87
N VAL A 102 9.10 1.78 -8.09
CA VAL A 102 9.83 1.32 -9.26
C VAL A 102 11.13 2.11 -9.33
N LEU A 103 12.26 1.42 -9.37
CA LEU A 103 13.61 1.99 -9.28
C LEU A 103 14.52 1.47 -10.40
N ALA A 104 15.46 2.29 -10.84
CA ALA A 104 16.57 1.86 -11.69
C ALA A 104 17.66 1.18 -10.85
N ALA A 105 18.19 0.05 -11.30
CA ALA A 105 19.18 -0.73 -10.55
C ALA A 105 20.50 0.03 -10.30
N GLU A 106 20.98 0.76 -11.30
CA GLU A 106 22.32 1.37 -11.28
C GLU A 106 22.44 2.52 -10.27
N GLU A 107 21.36 3.29 -10.10
CA GLU A 107 21.40 4.53 -9.32
C GLU A 107 20.32 4.60 -8.23
N CYS A 108 19.49 3.56 -8.09
CA CYS A 108 18.32 3.55 -7.22
C CYS A 108 17.35 4.73 -7.47
N LYS A 109 17.40 5.30 -8.66
CA LYS A 109 16.52 6.43 -9.02
C LYS A 109 15.10 5.95 -9.26
N PRO A 110 14.10 6.71 -8.81
CA PRO A 110 12.71 6.39 -9.09
C PRO A 110 12.39 6.49 -10.59
N ILE A 111 11.64 5.50 -11.08
CA ILE A 111 11.10 5.48 -12.45
C ILE A 111 9.61 5.85 -12.35
N SER A 112 9.28 7.07 -12.79
CA SER A 112 7.90 7.53 -12.85
C SER A 112 7.16 6.94 -14.04
N ASN A 113 5.84 6.89 -13.94
CA ASN A 113 4.95 6.43 -15.01
C ASN A 113 5.24 5.01 -15.54
N ALA A 114 5.95 4.18 -14.77
CA ALA A 114 6.11 2.77 -15.08
C ALA A 114 4.74 2.08 -15.08
N HIS A 115 4.47 1.25 -16.08
CA HIS A 115 3.24 0.48 -16.26
C HIS A 115 3.37 -0.83 -15.48
N ILE A 116 2.54 -1.01 -14.46
CA ILE A 116 2.58 -2.17 -13.56
C ILE A 116 1.26 -2.92 -13.69
N GLU A 117 1.32 -4.17 -14.09
CA GLU A 117 0.16 -5.06 -14.13
C GLU A 117 0.22 -6.05 -12.98
N PHE A 118 -0.91 -6.23 -12.31
CA PHE A 118 -1.09 -7.16 -11.21
C PHE A 118 -2.19 -8.16 -11.52
N TRP A 119 -2.01 -9.42 -11.11
CA TRP A 119 -3.06 -10.43 -11.10
C TRP A 119 -2.82 -11.43 -9.98
N LEU A 120 -3.89 -11.91 -9.37
CA LEU A 120 -3.85 -12.84 -8.26
C LEU A 120 -5.13 -13.68 -8.21
N ALA A 121 -5.06 -14.79 -7.50
CA ALA A 121 -6.23 -15.60 -7.25
C ALA A 121 -7.23 -14.87 -6.31
N ASN A 122 -8.51 -14.97 -6.62
CA ASN A 122 -9.60 -14.51 -5.77
C ASN A 122 -9.65 -15.32 -4.45
N PRO A 123 -10.49 -14.95 -3.46
CA PRO A 123 -10.56 -15.70 -2.18
C PRO A 123 -10.95 -17.17 -2.30
N ARG A 124 -11.51 -17.61 -3.45
CA ARG A 124 -11.82 -19.03 -3.73
C ARG A 124 -10.69 -19.79 -4.39
N GLY A 125 -9.63 -19.10 -4.79
CA GLY A 125 -8.49 -19.68 -5.48
C GLY A 125 -8.59 -19.67 -7.01
N ASP A 126 -9.55 -18.94 -7.59
CA ASP A 126 -9.70 -18.81 -9.05
C ASP A 126 -9.07 -17.51 -9.56
N TYR A 127 -8.61 -17.47 -10.80
CA TYR A 127 -8.20 -16.25 -11.48
C TYR A 127 -9.37 -15.71 -12.31
N ASP A 128 -9.65 -14.41 -12.16
CA ASP A 128 -10.73 -13.73 -12.86
C ASP A 128 -10.40 -12.25 -13.14
N ASP A 129 -11.21 -11.58 -13.97
CA ASP A 129 -11.00 -10.18 -14.34
C ASP A 129 -11.15 -9.20 -13.19
N ALA A 130 -11.90 -9.57 -12.13
CA ALA A 130 -12.07 -8.72 -10.96
C ALA A 130 -10.77 -8.59 -10.15
N HIS A 131 -9.85 -9.54 -10.28
CA HIS A 131 -8.60 -9.61 -9.53
C HIS A 131 -7.36 -9.29 -10.38
N ARG A 132 -7.53 -8.42 -11.40
CA ARG A 132 -6.46 -7.86 -12.24
C ARG A 132 -6.48 -6.35 -12.19
N ALA A 133 -5.33 -5.71 -12.23
CA ALA A 133 -5.21 -4.25 -12.23
C ALA A 133 -4.01 -3.79 -13.03
N THR A 134 -4.14 -2.63 -13.65
CA THR A 134 -3.03 -1.81 -14.11
C THR A 134 -2.87 -0.62 -13.18
N VAL A 135 -1.66 -0.38 -12.71
CA VAL A 135 -1.28 0.77 -11.91
C VAL A 135 -0.12 1.48 -12.60
N PHE A 136 -0.16 2.80 -12.67
CA PHE A 136 0.98 3.60 -13.11
C PHE A 136 1.73 4.15 -11.91
N ALA A 137 3.05 4.02 -11.91
CA ALA A 137 3.89 4.58 -10.86
C ALA A 137 3.80 6.12 -10.86
N GLY A 138 3.65 6.71 -9.70
CA GLY A 138 3.63 8.17 -9.53
C GLY A 138 5.00 8.82 -9.75
N GLU A 139 5.09 10.16 -9.56
CA GLU A 139 6.29 10.97 -9.84
C GLU A 139 7.58 10.46 -9.16
N ARG A 140 7.46 9.85 -7.99
CA ARG A 140 8.59 9.26 -7.25
C ARG A 140 8.64 7.74 -7.39
N GLY A 141 8.16 7.20 -8.51
CA GLY A 141 8.11 5.76 -8.75
C GLY A 141 7.12 5.00 -7.85
N ARG A 142 6.37 5.69 -6.98
CA ARG A 142 5.53 5.04 -5.96
C ARG A 142 4.30 4.39 -6.58
N TYR A 143 4.00 3.19 -6.08
CA TYR A 143 2.77 2.48 -6.43
C TYR A 143 2.08 1.92 -5.17
N ARG A 144 0.80 1.64 -5.29
CA ARG A 144 -0.01 0.98 -4.27
C ARG A 144 -1.12 0.17 -4.93
N LEU A 145 -1.27 -1.06 -4.48
CA LEU A 145 -2.38 -1.94 -4.82
C LEU A 145 -3.06 -2.40 -3.52
N GLU A 146 -4.38 -2.38 -3.48
CA GLU A 146 -5.17 -3.05 -2.45
C GLU A 146 -5.84 -4.29 -3.05
N SER A 147 -5.75 -5.44 -2.38
CA SER A 147 -6.28 -6.71 -2.87
C SER A 147 -6.93 -7.51 -1.74
N ASN A 148 -7.61 -8.60 -2.08
CA ASN A 148 -7.87 -9.64 -1.08
C ASN A 148 -6.53 -10.16 -0.55
N VAL A 149 -6.56 -10.75 0.65
CA VAL A 149 -5.41 -11.49 1.16
C VAL A 149 -5.08 -12.60 0.16
N PRO A 150 -3.85 -12.62 -0.40
CA PRO A 150 -3.48 -13.66 -1.35
C PRO A 150 -3.69 -15.05 -0.78
N VAL A 151 -4.18 -15.96 -1.60
CA VAL A 151 -4.46 -17.35 -1.24
C VAL A 151 -3.58 -18.31 -2.02
N SER A 152 -3.44 -19.53 -1.53
CA SER A 152 -2.75 -20.61 -2.26
C SER A 152 -3.54 -21.01 -3.49
N TYR A 153 -2.83 -21.35 -4.57
CA TYR A 153 -3.41 -21.87 -5.81
C TYR A 153 -2.55 -22.99 -6.37
N GLY A 154 -3.18 -24.09 -6.79
CA GLY A 154 -2.50 -25.19 -7.48
C GLY A 154 -1.31 -25.80 -6.71
N GLY A 155 -1.36 -25.82 -5.38
CA GLY A 155 -0.27 -26.29 -4.52
C GLY A 155 0.86 -25.28 -4.32
N ARG A 156 0.75 -24.09 -4.92
CA ARG A 156 1.71 -22.98 -4.75
C ARG A 156 1.35 -22.13 -3.52
N PRO A 157 2.34 -21.49 -2.86
CA PRO A 157 2.07 -20.56 -1.77
C PRO A 157 1.25 -19.35 -2.23
N PRO A 158 0.59 -18.60 -1.32
CA PRO A 158 -0.06 -17.33 -1.64
C PRO A 158 0.88 -16.39 -2.38
N HIS A 159 0.43 -15.78 -3.48
CA HIS A 159 1.25 -14.85 -4.26
C HIS A 159 0.43 -13.84 -5.05
N ILE A 160 1.08 -12.76 -5.43
CA ILE A 160 0.60 -11.75 -6.38
C ILE A 160 1.58 -11.71 -7.54
N HIS A 161 1.12 -11.93 -8.75
CA HIS A 161 1.91 -11.73 -9.96
C HIS A 161 2.08 -10.24 -10.26
N VAL A 162 3.24 -9.88 -10.77
CA VAL A 162 3.59 -8.50 -11.12
C VAL A 162 4.35 -8.50 -12.45
N ARG A 163 3.92 -7.65 -13.38
CA ARG A 163 4.65 -7.36 -14.62
C ARG A 163 4.88 -5.86 -14.72
N VAL A 164 6.11 -5.45 -14.96
CA VAL A 164 6.49 -4.04 -15.01
C VAL A 164 7.16 -3.72 -16.33
N ARG A 165 6.74 -2.61 -16.94
CA ARG A 165 7.35 -2.04 -18.14
C ARG A 165 7.59 -0.56 -17.95
N ALA A 166 8.74 -0.08 -18.39
CA ALA A 166 9.06 1.34 -18.45
C ALA A 166 9.97 1.59 -19.66
N PRO A 167 9.83 2.71 -20.40
CA PRO A 167 10.69 3.02 -21.53
C PRO A 167 12.17 3.06 -21.13
N GLY A 168 13.05 2.36 -21.90
CA GLY A 168 14.49 2.27 -21.64
C GLY A 168 14.90 1.27 -20.56
N TYR A 169 13.96 0.41 -20.12
CA TYR A 169 14.22 -0.62 -19.12
C TYR A 169 13.73 -1.99 -19.59
N GLU A 170 14.50 -3.03 -19.22
CA GLU A 170 14.08 -4.41 -19.44
C GLU A 170 12.74 -4.69 -18.72
N GLU A 171 11.84 -5.40 -19.40
CA GLU A 171 10.61 -5.86 -18.77
C GLU A 171 10.92 -6.78 -17.59
N LEU A 172 10.24 -6.54 -16.46
CA LEU A 172 10.31 -7.39 -15.30
C LEU A 172 9.00 -8.15 -15.12
N VAL A 173 9.07 -9.48 -15.09
CA VAL A 173 8.01 -10.35 -14.58
C VAL A 173 8.50 -10.96 -13.28
N THR A 174 7.71 -10.83 -12.22
CA THR A 174 8.04 -11.35 -10.89
C THR A 174 6.79 -11.71 -10.10
N GLN A 175 6.96 -12.20 -8.89
CA GLN A 175 5.87 -12.51 -7.98
C GLN A 175 6.20 -12.04 -6.56
N HIS A 176 5.22 -11.50 -5.87
CA HIS A 176 5.30 -11.17 -4.46
C HIS A 176 4.65 -12.28 -3.63
N TYR A 177 5.39 -12.82 -2.66
CA TYR A 177 4.95 -13.86 -1.74
C TYR A 177 4.76 -13.26 -0.34
N PRO A 178 3.52 -13.05 0.13
CA PRO A 178 3.30 -12.53 1.47
C PRO A 178 3.69 -13.53 2.55
N GLU A 179 4.23 -13.04 3.66
CA GLU A 179 4.46 -13.84 4.85
C GLU A 179 3.12 -14.25 5.51
N ARG A 180 3.14 -15.32 6.28
CA ARG A 180 1.94 -15.79 6.99
C ARG A 180 1.40 -14.70 7.92
N GLY A 181 0.13 -14.33 7.73
CA GLY A 181 -0.55 -13.31 8.52
C GLY A 181 -0.23 -11.86 8.13
N GLN A 182 0.65 -11.66 7.17
CA GLN A 182 0.97 -10.33 6.66
C GLN A 182 -0.26 -9.71 5.98
N ARG A 183 -0.53 -8.43 6.27
CA ARG A 183 -1.64 -7.66 5.68
C ARG A 183 -1.17 -6.47 4.86
N LYS A 184 0.13 -6.19 4.89
CA LYS A 184 0.78 -5.15 4.10
C LYS A 184 2.24 -5.52 3.85
N ALA A 185 2.74 -5.15 2.67
CA ALA A 185 4.15 -5.26 2.33
C ALA A 185 4.66 -4.02 1.60
N ASN A 186 5.97 -3.76 1.73
CA ASN A 186 6.70 -2.93 0.81
C ASN A 186 7.51 -3.85 -0.12
N PHE A 187 7.32 -3.69 -1.44
CA PHE A 187 7.98 -4.49 -2.45
C PHE A 187 8.47 -3.58 -3.57
N ASP A 188 9.75 -3.20 -3.51
CA ASP A 188 10.33 -2.36 -4.55
C ASP A 188 10.63 -3.19 -5.81
N LEU A 189 10.33 -2.60 -6.97
CA LEU A 189 10.47 -3.19 -8.30
C LEU A 189 11.67 -2.54 -8.98
N VAL A 190 12.81 -3.22 -8.94
CA VAL A 190 14.09 -2.69 -9.43
C VAL A 190 14.37 -3.24 -10.82
N LEU A 191 14.41 -2.35 -11.82
CA LEU A 191 14.57 -2.65 -13.24
C LEU A 191 16.01 -2.42 -13.69
N LEU A 192 16.46 -3.21 -14.68
CA LEU A 192 17.70 -2.98 -15.43
C LEU A 192 17.42 -2.06 -16.62
N ALA A 193 18.34 -1.17 -16.93
CA ALA A 193 18.35 -0.44 -18.20
C ALA A 193 18.59 -1.42 -19.37
N GLU A 194 17.98 -1.12 -20.55
CA GLU A 194 18.20 -1.85 -21.81
C GLU A 194 19.60 -1.62 -22.39
#